data_16423a66993886007d9bf138973ba102
#
_entry.id   16423a66993886007d9bf138973ba102
#
_cell.length_a   1.000
_cell.length_b   1.000
_cell.length_c   1.000
_cell.angle_alpha   90.00
_cell.angle_beta   90.00
_cell.angle_gamma   90.00
#
_symmetry.space_group_name_H-M   'P 1'
#
loop_
_entity.id
_entity.type
_entity.pdbx_description
1 polymer ?
#
loop_
_entity_poly.entity_id
_entity_poly.type
_entity_poly.pdbx_seq_one_letter_code
_entity_poly.pdbx_strand_id
1 'polypeptide(L)'
;METLWMKINPDEIYEAQQEILQAGEIVKNGGLVGFPTETVYGLGGDALSAESSKKIYAAKGRPSDNPLIVHICQMDALGRIVKEIPPKASMLAKKFWPGPLTMIFQKSEAVPYETTGGLDTVAVRFPNHPVALAFIKAAGGYVAAPSANTSGRPSPTIGEHVYEDLNGRIDALLDSGSVGIGLESTIVDMTGEVPMLLRPGYVTYEMLVEVLGEVSMDTTMMHKAEGVRPKAPGMMYRHYAPKGELTIVSGESENVISYINRQIVQKKAEGRSVGVMGTSQMMSRYEACNHKDIGDKDNEEEIAHNLYDVLRAFDSDGTEFIYSESFDTSGIGQAIMNRLLKAAGHRMIEV
;
A
#
# COMPACT_ATOMS: atom_id res chain seq x y z
N MET A 1 8.47 21.57 -13.29
CA MET A 1 8.52 20.48 -14.30
C MET A 1 7.10 19.92 -14.40
N GLU A 2 6.57 19.67 -15.57
CA GLU A 2 5.26 19.04 -15.74
C GLU A 2 5.47 17.53 -15.81
N THR A 3 4.67 16.75 -15.07
CA THR A 3 4.77 15.29 -15.08
C THR A 3 4.14 14.75 -16.36
N LEU A 4 4.87 13.95 -17.13
CA LEU A 4 4.37 13.31 -18.35
C LEU A 4 3.37 12.21 -18.00
N TRP A 5 2.10 12.37 -18.39
CA TRP A 5 1.04 11.40 -18.13
C TRP A 5 0.81 10.51 -19.36
N MET A 6 1.12 9.24 -19.22
CA MET A 6 1.02 8.20 -20.26
C MET A 6 -0.10 7.22 -19.91
N LYS A 7 -1.17 7.22 -20.69
CA LYS A 7 -2.26 6.23 -20.52
C LYS A 7 -1.90 4.94 -21.25
N ILE A 8 -1.98 3.82 -20.53
CA ILE A 8 -1.60 2.50 -21.00
C ILE A 8 -2.79 1.56 -20.85
N ASN A 9 -3.20 0.92 -21.95
CA ASN A 9 -4.14 -0.20 -21.87
C ASN A 9 -3.36 -1.46 -21.46
N PRO A 10 -3.62 -2.06 -20.28
CA PRO A 10 -2.89 -3.24 -19.82
C PRO A 10 -3.13 -4.49 -20.68
N ASP A 11 -4.25 -4.56 -21.42
CA ASP A 11 -4.58 -5.67 -22.31
C ASP A 11 -3.90 -5.55 -23.68
N GLU A 12 -3.44 -4.34 -24.05
CA GLU A 12 -2.81 -4.00 -25.34
C GLU A 12 -1.38 -3.46 -25.13
N ILE A 13 -0.63 -4.09 -24.25
CA ILE A 13 0.70 -3.60 -23.81
C ILE A 13 1.70 -3.44 -24.97
N TYR A 14 1.49 -4.17 -26.08
CA TYR A 14 2.34 -4.05 -27.28
C TYR A 14 2.18 -2.69 -27.96
N GLU A 15 1.01 -2.05 -27.86
CA GLU A 15 0.77 -0.72 -28.43
C GLU A 15 1.45 0.38 -27.62
N ALA A 16 1.65 0.16 -26.31
CA ALA A 16 2.29 1.09 -25.39
C ALA A 16 3.81 0.86 -25.23
N GLN A 17 4.44 0.12 -26.15
CA GLN A 17 5.85 -0.22 -26.02
C GLN A 17 6.76 1.01 -25.98
N GLN A 18 6.45 2.06 -26.71
CA GLN A 18 7.25 3.28 -26.73
C GLN A 18 7.18 4.03 -25.41
N GLU A 19 6.00 4.19 -24.83
CA GLU A 19 5.76 4.82 -23.54
C GLU A 19 6.48 4.07 -22.42
N ILE A 20 6.41 2.75 -22.43
CA ILE A 20 7.09 1.88 -21.45
C ILE A 20 8.60 1.99 -21.58
N LEU A 21 9.15 1.98 -22.79
CA LEU A 21 10.58 2.16 -23.01
C LEU A 21 11.04 3.56 -22.58
N GLN A 22 10.27 4.60 -22.89
CA GLN A 22 10.54 5.97 -22.46
C GLN A 22 10.57 6.08 -20.92
N ALA A 23 9.59 5.48 -20.23
CA ALA A 23 9.54 5.42 -18.77
C ALA A 23 10.76 4.68 -18.19
N GLY A 24 11.17 3.57 -18.83
CA GLY A 24 12.37 2.81 -18.45
C GLY A 24 13.64 3.65 -18.58
N GLU A 25 13.81 4.40 -19.68
CA GLU A 25 14.95 5.29 -19.88
C GLU A 25 14.96 6.45 -18.87
N ILE A 26 13.81 7.00 -18.49
CA ILE A 26 13.71 8.00 -17.44
C ILE A 26 14.34 7.45 -16.13
N VAL A 27 13.98 6.22 -15.71
CA VAL A 27 14.56 5.61 -14.50
C VAL A 27 16.04 5.35 -14.62
N LYS A 28 16.52 4.81 -15.75
CA LYS A 28 17.96 4.58 -16.00
C LYS A 28 18.79 5.87 -15.94
N ASN A 29 18.19 6.99 -16.32
CA ASN A 29 18.80 8.32 -16.22
C ASN A 29 18.59 9.00 -14.85
N GLY A 30 18.12 8.24 -13.85
CA GLY A 30 17.93 8.70 -12.47
C GLY A 30 16.69 9.56 -12.24
N GLY A 31 15.69 9.50 -13.14
CA GLY A 31 14.37 10.09 -12.97
C GLY A 31 13.43 9.19 -12.20
N LEU A 32 12.20 9.67 -11.92
CA LEU A 32 11.17 9.00 -11.16
C LEU A 32 9.90 8.79 -11.99
N VAL A 33 9.30 7.59 -11.88
CA VAL A 33 8.10 7.22 -12.63
C VAL A 33 7.04 6.63 -11.69
N GLY A 34 5.83 7.19 -11.70
CA GLY A 34 4.65 6.54 -11.14
C GLY A 34 4.23 5.36 -12.02
N PHE A 35 3.94 4.19 -11.45
CA PHE A 35 3.55 3.01 -12.24
C PHE A 35 2.51 2.15 -11.50
N PRO A 36 1.60 1.50 -12.23
CA PRO A 36 0.58 0.62 -11.65
C PRO A 36 1.18 -0.71 -11.20
N THR A 37 0.58 -1.29 -10.16
CA THR A 37 0.71 -2.71 -9.82
C THR A 37 -0.67 -3.31 -9.56
N GLU A 38 -0.77 -4.62 -9.32
CA GLU A 38 -2.04 -5.24 -8.93
C GLU A 38 -2.54 -4.79 -7.56
N THR A 39 -1.66 -4.19 -6.73
CA THR A 39 -1.99 -3.75 -5.36
C THR A 39 -2.32 -2.27 -5.25
N VAL A 40 -1.34 -1.40 -5.46
CA VAL A 40 -1.43 0.07 -5.47
C VAL A 40 -0.42 0.62 -6.47
N TYR A 41 -0.54 1.88 -6.87
CA TYR A 41 0.50 2.54 -7.67
C TYR A 41 1.79 2.72 -6.88
N GLY A 42 2.92 2.43 -7.51
CA GLY A 42 4.27 2.61 -6.99
C GLY A 42 4.97 3.85 -7.57
N LEU A 43 5.83 4.50 -6.77
CA LEU A 43 6.76 5.53 -7.26
C LEU A 43 8.13 4.91 -7.46
N GLY A 44 8.50 4.67 -8.71
CA GLY A 44 9.68 3.93 -9.13
C GLY A 44 10.91 4.80 -9.38
N GLY A 45 12.06 4.33 -8.93
CA GLY A 45 13.39 4.79 -9.29
C GLY A 45 14.37 3.63 -9.33
N ASP A 46 15.60 3.85 -9.83
CA ASP A 46 16.62 2.80 -9.87
C ASP A 46 16.98 2.31 -8.45
N ALA A 47 16.72 1.03 -8.17
CA ALA A 47 16.95 0.42 -6.86
C ALA A 47 18.44 0.29 -6.49
N LEU A 48 19.32 0.32 -7.48
CA LEU A 48 20.77 0.19 -7.30
C LEU A 48 21.48 1.56 -7.24
N SER A 49 20.72 2.66 -7.31
CA SER A 49 21.22 4.03 -7.22
C SER A 49 20.81 4.69 -5.89
N ALA A 50 21.80 5.06 -5.07
CA ALA A 50 21.58 5.82 -3.86
C ALA A 50 20.89 7.18 -4.12
N GLU A 51 21.24 7.84 -5.23
CA GLU A 51 20.66 9.14 -5.61
C GLU A 51 19.19 9.01 -6.04
N SER A 52 18.82 7.94 -6.76
CA SER A 52 17.41 7.67 -7.10
C SER A 52 16.58 7.43 -5.84
N SER A 53 17.10 6.68 -4.86
CA SER A 53 16.43 6.45 -3.58
C SER A 53 16.21 7.76 -2.80
N LYS A 54 17.19 8.66 -2.75
CA LYS A 54 17.05 9.99 -2.13
C LYS A 54 15.98 10.83 -2.83
N LYS A 55 15.92 10.79 -4.16
CA LYS A 55 14.88 11.49 -4.94
C LYS A 55 13.47 10.95 -4.63
N ILE A 56 13.30 9.62 -4.47
CA ILE A 56 12.02 9.01 -4.07
C ILE A 56 11.57 9.56 -2.71
N TYR A 57 12.46 9.58 -1.71
CA TYR A 57 12.15 10.13 -0.39
C TYR A 57 11.78 11.62 -0.46
N ALA A 58 12.52 12.41 -1.22
CA ALA A 58 12.29 13.84 -1.40
C ALA A 58 10.95 14.12 -2.09
N ALA A 59 10.63 13.43 -3.19
CA ALA A 59 9.39 13.61 -3.93
C ALA A 59 8.14 13.34 -3.07
N LYS A 60 8.21 12.36 -2.17
CA LYS A 60 7.12 12.00 -1.26
C LYS A 60 7.08 12.81 0.04
N GLY A 61 8.16 13.47 0.43
CA GLY A 61 8.33 13.96 1.80
C GLY A 61 8.39 12.82 2.83
N ARG A 62 8.99 11.67 2.44
CA ARG A 62 9.08 10.46 3.25
C ARG A 62 10.36 10.46 4.09
N PRO A 63 10.32 10.03 5.36
CA PRO A 63 11.53 9.79 6.15
C PRO A 63 12.43 8.74 5.49
N SER A 64 13.74 9.03 5.43
CA SER A 64 14.73 8.19 4.73
C SER A 64 15.11 6.90 5.48
N ASP A 65 14.71 6.76 6.74
CA ASP A 65 14.85 5.55 7.55
C ASP A 65 13.73 4.52 7.33
N ASN A 66 12.73 4.84 6.49
CA ASN A 66 11.63 3.97 6.15
C ASN A 66 11.93 3.27 4.80
N PRO A 67 12.36 1.98 4.79
CA PRO A 67 12.93 1.32 3.62
C PRO A 67 12.00 1.29 2.42
N LEU A 68 12.59 1.13 1.23
CA LEU A 68 11.88 0.94 -0.04
C LEU A 68 11.78 -0.56 -0.35
N ILE A 69 10.83 -0.93 -1.21
CA ILE A 69 10.70 -2.30 -1.73
C ILE A 69 11.32 -2.34 -3.12
N VAL A 70 12.26 -3.25 -3.36
CA VAL A 70 12.83 -3.51 -4.68
C VAL A 70 11.89 -4.42 -5.47
N HIS A 71 11.40 -3.93 -6.60
CA HIS A 71 10.57 -4.68 -7.51
C HIS A 71 11.42 -5.30 -8.61
N ILE A 72 11.20 -6.58 -8.88
CA ILE A 72 11.85 -7.36 -9.94
C ILE A 72 10.82 -7.88 -10.94
N CYS A 73 11.26 -8.25 -12.14
CA CYS A 73 10.39 -8.79 -13.19
C CYS A 73 10.76 -10.22 -13.64
N GLN A 74 11.72 -10.85 -12.97
CA GLN A 74 12.15 -12.22 -13.21
C GLN A 74 12.86 -12.79 -11.97
N MET A 75 12.73 -14.09 -11.74
CA MET A 75 13.29 -14.74 -10.54
C MET A 75 14.82 -14.69 -10.47
N ASP A 76 15.50 -14.80 -11.61
CA ASP A 76 16.97 -14.78 -11.67
C ASP A 76 17.56 -13.45 -11.17
N ALA A 77 16.78 -12.36 -11.23
CA ALA A 77 17.19 -11.05 -10.71
C ALA A 77 17.43 -11.06 -9.19
N LEU A 78 16.76 -11.97 -8.46
CA LEU A 78 16.83 -12.02 -6.99
C LEU A 78 18.27 -12.27 -6.50
N GLY A 79 19.00 -13.19 -7.13
CA GLY A 79 20.36 -13.57 -6.72
C GLY A 79 21.39 -12.44 -6.75
N ARG A 80 21.14 -11.35 -7.50
CA ARG A 80 22.04 -10.18 -7.51
C ARG A 80 21.88 -9.29 -6.27
N ILE A 81 20.68 -9.21 -5.71
CA ILE A 81 20.32 -8.22 -4.68
C ILE A 81 20.20 -8.80 -3.28
N VAL A 82 20.24 -10.14 -3.13
CA VAL A 82 20.21 -10.83 -1.84
C VAL A 82 21.48 -11.68 -1.65
N LYS A 83 21.88 -11.92 -0.40
CA LYS A 83 23.04 -12.79 -0.07
C LYS A 83 22.71 -14.26 -0.29
N GLU A 84 21.50 -14.65 0.10
CA GLU A 84 21.02 -16.03 0.02
C GLU A 84 19.49 -16.06 -0.13
N ILE A 85 18.98 -17.15 -0.67
CA ILE A 85 17.54 -17.41 -0.82
C ILE A 85 17.20 -18.62 0.06
N PRO A 86 16.59 -18.40 1.25
CA PRO A 86 16.22 -19.51 2.13
C PRO A 86 15.23 -20.47 1.43
N PRO A 87 15.27 -21.79 1.72
CA PRO A 87 14.33 -22.75 1.12
C PRO A 87 12.85 -22.39 1.31
N LYS A 88 12.49 -21.88 2.51
CA LYS A 88 11.12 -21.40 2.81
C LYS A 88 10.70 -20.21 1.90
N ALA A 89 11.65 -19.33 1.56
CA ALA A 89 11.39 -18.23 0.62
C ALA A 89 11.13 -18.74 -0.80
N SER A 90 11.86 -19.79 -1.23
CA SER A 90 11.62 -20.44 -2.54
C SER A 90 10.23 -21.10 -2.60
N MET A 91 9.73 -21.66 -1.49
CA MET A 91 8.38 -22.22 -1.41
C MET A 91 7.32 -21.11 -1.58
N LEU A 92 7.46 -20.00 -0.87
CA LEU A 92 6.55 -18.85 -0.99
C LEU A 92 6.60 -18.22 -2.39
N ALA A 93 7.80 -18.04 -2.96
CA ALA A 93 7.96 -17.50 -4.31
C ALA A 93 7.25 -18.38 -5.35
N LYS A 94 7.40 -19.71 -5.26
CA LYS A 94 6.72 -20.64 -6.18
C LYS A 94 5.19 -20.57 -6.10
N LYS A 95 4.63 -20.26 -4.93
CA LYS A 95 3.17 -20.20 -4.72
C LYS A 95 2.59 -18.82 -5.03
N PHE A 96 3.30 -17.73 -4.67
CA PHE A 96 2.73 -16.38 -4.64
C PHE A 96 3.44 -15.35 -5.53
N TRP A 97 4.53 -15.70 -6.24
CA TRP A 97 5.18 -14.84 -7.21
C TRP A 97 5.00 -15.36 -8.64
N PRO A 98 4.74 -14.45 -9.60
CA PRO A 98 4.47 -13.02 -9.42
C PRO A 98 3.16 -12.77 -8.65
N GLY A 99 3.15 -11.75 -7.74
CA GLY A 99 1.96 -11.47 -6.95
C GLY A 99 2.17 -10.52 -5.75
N PRO A 100 1.12 -10.41 -4.89
CA PRO A 100 1.05 -9.40 -3.83
C PRO A 100 1.80 -9.82 -2.54
N LEU A 101 2.97 -10.46 -2.69
CA LEU A 101 3.85 -10.86 -1.60
C LEU A 101 5.19 -10.15 -1.71
N THR A 102 5.63 -9.52 -0.62
CA THR A 102 6.97 -8.98 -0.43
C THR A 102 7.71 -9.83 0.59
N MET A 103 8.94 -10.24 0.27
CA MET A 103 9.80 -10.97 1.20
C MET A 103 11.04 -10.15 1.53
N ILE A 104 11.47 -10.20 2.79
CA ILE A 104 12.68 -9.53 3.26
C ILE A 104 13.81 -10.55 3.37
N PHE A 105 14.99 -10.17 2.85
CA PHE A 105 16.20 -10.97 2.80
C PHE A 105 17.39 -10.19 3.33
N GLN A 106 18.49 -10.87 3.66
CA GLN A 106 19.78 -10.23 3.82
C GLN A 106 20.23 -9.63 2.48
N LYS A 107 20.50 -8.31 2.45
CA LYS A 107 20.87 -7.62 1.21
C LYS A 107 22.27 -8.01 0.73
N SER A 108 22.50 -8.04 -0.57
CA SER A 108 23.84 -8.05 -1.14
C SER A 108 24.44 -6.63 -1.13
N GLU A 109 25.72 -6.52 -1.47
CA GLU A 109 26.42 -5.23 -1.59
C GLU A 109 25.92 -4.38 -2.78
N ALA A 110 25.23 -5.01 -3.74
CA ALA A 110 24.67 -4.31 -4.90
C ALA A 110 23.56 -3.32 -4.53
N VAL A 111 22.89 -3.51 -3.39
CA VAL A 111 21.79 -2.63 -2.95
C VAL A 111 22.34 -1.56 -1.99
N PRO A 112 22.24 -0.26 -2.31
CA PRO A 112 22.71 0.80 -1.43
C PRO A 112 21.89 0.91 -0.14
N TYR A 113 22.49 1.41 0.92
CA TYR A 113 21.81 1.61 2.20
C TYR A 113 20.69 2.64 2.13
N GLU A 114 20.76 3.57 1.22
CA GLU A 114 19.68 4.54 0.96
C GLU A 114 18.41 3.84 0.50
N THR A 115 18.51 2.78 -0.30
CA THR A 115 17.35 1.98 -0.73
C THR A 115 16.73 1.22 0.44
N THR A 116 17.54 0.72 1.34
CA THR A 116 17.08 -0.09 2.49
C THR A 116 16.82 0.72 3.76
N GLY A 117 16.86 2.06 3.68
CA GLY A 117 16.71 2.92 4.86
C GLY A 117 17.80 2.69 5.91
N GLY A 118 19.00 2.24 5.48
CA GLY A 118 20.15 1.94 6.32
C GLY A 118 20.07 0.58 7.02
N LEU A 119 19.25 -0.36 6.54
CA LEU A 119 19.17 -1.74 7.03
C LEU A 119 20.09 -2.67 6.23
N ASP A 120 20.56 -3.75 6.87
CA ASP A 120 21.30 -4.85 6.24
C ASP A 120 20.37 -5.83 5.49
N THR A 121 19.07 -5.53 5.45
CA THR A 121 18.05 -6.32 4.79
C THR A 121 17.43 -5.56 3.64
N VAL A 122 16.92 -6.28 2.64
CA VAL A 122 16.20 -5.73 1.48
C VAL A 122 14.84 -6.40 1.35
N ALA A 123 13.80 -5.59 1.16
CA ALA A 123 12.47 -6.07 0.82
C ALA A 123 12.36 -6.22 -0.70
N VAL A 124 11.94 -7.37 -1.17
CA VAL A 124 11.84 -7.69 -2.61
C VAL A 124 10.43 -8.14 -2.96
N ARG A 125 9.93 -7.69 -4.09
CA ARG A 125 8.63 -8.10 -4.64
C ARG A 125 8.73 -8.37 -6.13
N PHE A 126 7.98 -9.37 -6.59
CA PHE A 126 7.75 -9.67 -8.00
C PHE A 126 6.26 -9.45 -8.28
N PRO A 127 5.83 -8.25 -8.77
CA PRO A 127 4.42 -7.91 -8.94
C PRO A 127 3.77 -8.69 -10.07
N ASN A 128 2.44 -8.88 -10.00
CA ASN A 128 1.64 -9.50 -11.06
C ASN A 128 0.82 -8.45 -11.82
N HIS A 129 1.51 -7.60 -12.58
CA HIS A 129 0.85 -6.59 -13.40
C HIS A 129 1.63 -6.40 -14.71
N PRO A 130 1.00 -6.51 -15.89
CA PRO A 130 1.71 -6.53 -17.16
C PRO A 130 2.51 -5.24 -17.43
N VAL A 131 1.94 -4.07 -17.12
CA VAL A 131 2.64 -2.77 -17.27
C VAL A 131 3.82 -2.68 -16.30
N ALA A 132 3.66 -3.12 -15.04
CA ALA A 132 4.75 -3.13 -14.08
C ALA A 132 5.92 -4.00 -14.54
N LEU A 133 5.63 -5.21 -15.01
CA LEU A 133 6.66 -6.16 -15.46
C LEU A 133 7.45 -5.61 -16.65
N ALA A 134 6.74 -5.06 -17.63
CA ALA A 134 7.38 -4.48 -18.83
C ALA A 134 8.20 -3.23 -18.46
N PHE A 135 7.67 -2.36 -17.61
CA PHE A 135 8.37 -1.17 -17.10
C PHE A 135 9.62 -1.53 -16.31
N ILE A 136 9.52 -2.46 -15.33
CA ILE A 136 10.68 -2.90 -14.54
C ILE A 136 11.78 -3.48 -15.45
N LYS A 137 11.38 -4.28 -16.45
CA LYS A 137 12.32 -4.80 -17.45
C LYS A 137 12.99 -3.68 -18.24
N ALA A 138 12.21 -2.72 -18.73
CA ALA A 138 12.72 -1.56 -19.47
C ALA A 138 13.64 -0.68 -18.61
N ALA A 139 13.39 -0.58 -17.31
CA ALA A 139 14.19 0.16 -16.33
C ALA A 139 15.47 -0.57 -15.87
N GLY A 140 15.79 -1.74 -16.43
CA GLY A 140 17.01 -2.49 -16.08
C GLY A 140 16.81 -3.61 -15.04
N GLY A 141 15.57 -3.95 -14.70
CA GLY A 141 15.20 -5.12 -13.89
C GLY A 141 15.11 -4.88 -12.38
N TYR A 142 15.45 -3.69 -11.88
CA TYR A 142 15.46 -3.37 -10.44
C TYR A 142 14.89 -1.98 -10.18
N VAL A 143 13.66 -1.92 -9.70
CA VAL A 143 12.98 -0.66 -9.40
C VAL A 143 12.66 -0.58 -7.91
N ALA A 144 13.22 0.38 -7.19
CA ALA A 144 12.83 0.68 -5.82
C ALA A 144 11.53 1.49 -5.83
N ALA A 145 10.52 1.02 -5.13
CA ALA A 145 9.25 1.75 -5.07
C ALA A 145 8.53 1.61 -3.72
N PRO A 146 8.14 2.73 -3.08
CA PRO A 146 7.02 2.82 -2.17
C PRO A 146 5.73 3.10 -2.95
N SER A 147 4.57 3.20 -2.28
CA SER A 147 3.33 3.71 -2.90
C SER A 147 3.50 5.13 -3.45
N ALA A 148 2.80 5.48 -4.53
CA ALA A 148 3.01 6.75 -5.28
C ALA A 148 2.17 7.93 -4.74
N ASN A 149 2.11 8.10 -3.41
CA ASN A 149 1.43 9.21 -2.72
C ASN A 149 2.41 10.10 -1.97
N THR A 150 2.03 11.33 -1.62
CA THR A 150 2.72 12.09 -0.58
C THR A 150 2.60 11.37 0.77
N SER A 151 3.67 11.43 1.58
CA SER A 151 3.77 10.67 2.84
C SER A 151 2.59 10.98 3.77
N GLY A 152 1.98 9.91 4.31
CA GLY A 152 0.86 10.00 5.24
C GLY A 152 -0.53 9.90 4.60
N ARG A 153 -0.71 10.26 3.33
CA ARG A 153 -1.99 10.14 2.60
C ARG A 153 -2.34 8.69 2.25
N PRO A 154 -3.62 8.37 1.95
CA PRO A 154 -4.02 7.06 1.45
C PRO A 154 -3.27 6.67 0.18
N SER A 155 -2.89 5.40 0.04
CA SER A 155 -2.17 4.94 -1.15
C SER A 155 -3.00 5.08 -2.42
N PRO A 156 -2.40 5.42 -3.58
CA PRO A 156 -3.14 5.63 -4.82
C PRO A 156 -3.54 4.30 -5.46
N THR A 157 -4.79 4.21 -5.89
CA THR A 157 -5.39 3.05 -6.55
C THR A 157 -5.74 3.34 -8.01
N ILE A 158 -5.67 4.62 -8.42
CA ILE A 158 -5.85 5.10 -9.79
C ILE A 158 -4.78 6.13 -10.14
N GLY A 159 -4.55 6.36 -11.43
CA GLY A 159 -3.54 7.32 -11.92
C GLY A 159 -3.79 8.75 -11.48
N GLU A 160 -5.06 9.17 -11.41
CA GLU A 160 -5.47 10.49 -10.95
C GLU A 160 -4.96 10.80 -9.53
N HIS A 161 -5.01 9.84 -8.61
CA HIS A 161 -4.48 10.00 -7.25
C HIS A 161 -2.96 10.25 -7.22
N VAL A 162 -2.23 9.57 -8.11
CA VAL A 162 -0.78 9.79 -8.25
C VAL A 162 -0.51 11.20 -8.78
N TYR A 163 -1.27 11.62 -9.78
CA TYR A 163 -1.11 12.94 -10.39
C TYR A 163 -1.44 14.06 -9.40
N GLU A 164 -2.52 13.94 -8.63
CA GLU A 164 -2.84 14.89 -7.54
C GLU A 164 -1.70 15.06 -6.54
N ASP A 165 -1.08 13.95 -6.14
CA ASP A 165 -0.07 13.96 -5.08
C ASP A 165 1.32 14.38 -5.58
N LEU A 166 1.71 14.00 -6.80
CA LEU A 166 3.09 14.02 -7.25
C LEU A 166 3.33 14.81 -8.55
N ASN A 167 2.31 15.43 -9.15
CA ASN A 167 2.52 16.29 -10.33
C ASN A 167 3.55 17.38 -10.04
N GLY A 168 4.50 17.53 -10.96
CA GLY A 168 5.62 18.46 -10.81
C GLY A 168 6.78 17.97 -9.93
N ARG A 169 6.63 16.78 -9.30
CA ARG A 169 7.66 16.17 -8.43
C ARG A 169 8.28 14.91 -9.03
N ILE A 170 7.66 14.33 -10.06
CA ILE A 170 8.10 13.13 -10.76
C ILE A 170 8.12 13.38 -12.26
N ASP A 171 8.90 12.60 -12.99
CA ASP A 171 9.13 12.82 -14.41
C ASP A 171 7.97 12.29 -15.26
N ALA A 172 7.43 11.11 -14.93
CA ALA A 172 6.34 10.49 -15.67
C ALA A 172 5.40 9.66 -14.78
N LEU A 173 4.20 9.38 -15.29
CA LEU A 173 3.20 8.49 -14.76
C LEU A 173 2.73 7.55 -15.87
N LEU A 174 2.87 6.24 -15.66
CA LEU A 174 2.21 5.20 -16.44
C LEU A 174 0.85 4.93 -15.79
N ASP A 175 -0.22 5.27 -16.47
CA ASP A 175 -1.59 5.12 -15.96
C ASP A 175 -2.32 4.00 -16.69
N SER A 176 -2.69 2.94 -15.99
CA SER A 176 -3.48 1.82 -16.52
C SER A 176 -4.86 1.69 -15.89
N GLY A 177 -5.38 2.77 -15.28
CA GLY A 177 -6.68 2.76 -14.59
C GLY A 177 -6.59 2.23 -13.17
N SER A 178 -7.70 1.65 -12.68
CA SER A 178 -7.81 1.14 -11.31
C SER A 178 -7.00 -0.15 -11.12
N VAL A 179 -6.38 -0.27 -9.95
CA VAL A 179 -5.68 -1.51 -9.52
C VAL A 179 -6.68 -2.61 -9.15
N GLY A 180 -6.23 -3.88 -9.10
CA GLY A 180 -7.14 -4.99 -8.81
C GLY A 180 -7.43 -5.20 -7.32
N ILE A 181 -6.44 -5.01 -6.42
CA ILE A 181 -6.53 -5.37 -5.00
C ILE A 181 -6.86 -4.19 -4.09
N GLY A 182 -6.21 -3.04 -4.30
CA GLY A 182 -6.46 -1.82 -3.52
C GLY A 182 -5.67 -1.68 -2.22
N LEU A 183 -5.02 -2.74 -1.72
CA LEU A 183 -4.15 -2.72 -0.53
C LEU A 183 -2.73 -3.13 -0.89
N GLU A 184 -1.74 -2.64 -0.14
CA GLU A 184 -0.33 -3.01 -0.35
C GLU A 184 -0.09 -4.49 -0.06
N SER A 185 0.98 -5.02 -0.65
CA SER A 185 1.44 -6.42 -0.51
C SER A 185 1.62 -6.84 0.94
N THR A 186 1.39 -8.12 1.21
CA THR A 186 1.84 -8.80 2.43
C THR A 186 3.35 -8.72 2.54
N ILE A 187 3.91 -8.50 3.75
CA ILE A 187 5.36 -8.49 3.97
C ILE A 187 5.75 -9.56 4.98
N VAL A 188 6.67 -10.44 4.58
CA VAL A 188 7.20 -11.51 5.41
C VAL A 188 8.73 -11.36 5.54
N ASP A 189 9.23 -11.33 6.76
CA ASP A 189 10.66 -11.38 7.06
C ASP A 189 11.16 -12.83 7.00
N MET A 190 12.07 -13.11 6.05
CA MET A 190 12.65 -14.42 5.80
C MET A 190 14.07 -14.56 6.39
N THR A 191 14.53 -13.60 7.18
CA THR A 191 15.90 -13.57 7.70
C THR A 191 16.10 -14.39 8.97
N GLY A 192 15.02 -14.79 9.64
CA GLY A 192 15.01 -15.63 10.82
C GLY A 192 14.75 -17.11 10.49
N GLU A 193 14.94 -17.99 11.48
CA GLU A 193 14.61 -19.43 11.38
C GLU A 193 13.09 -19.64 11.12
N VAL A 194 12.27 -18.89 11.85
CA VAL A 194 10.80 -18.84 11.66
C VAL A 194 10.46 -17.58 10.88
N PRO A 195 9.86 -17.69 9.68
CA PRO A 195 9.38 -16.54 8.94
C PRO A 195 8.38 -15.71 9.77
N MET A 196 8.48 -14.38 9.67
CA MET A 196 7.64 -13.48 10.46
C MET A 196 6.80 -12.56 9.57
N LEU A 197 5.48 -12.59 9.75
CA LEU A 197 4.56 -11.66 9.12
C LEU A 197 4.73 -10.27 9.76
N LEU A 198 5.15 -9.28 8.95
CA LEU A 198 5.34 -7.89 9.38
C LEU A 198 4.23 -6.95 8.95
N ARG A 199 3.55 -7.26 7.86
CA ARG A 199 2.43 -6.48 7.34
C ARG A 199 1.41 -7.41 6.68
N PRO A 200 0.16 -7.48 7.17
CA PRO A 200 -0.88 -8.27 6.53
C PRO A 200 -1.29 -7.61 5.19
N GLY A 201 -1.71 -8.43 4.23
CA GLY A 201 -2.16 -8.04 2.91
C GLY A 201 -3.02 -9.13 2.29
N TYR A 202 -3.14 -9.16 0.96
CA TYR A 202 -3.96 -10.13 0.24
C TYR A 202 -3.51 -11.59 0.44
N VAL A 203 -2.20 -11.83 0.54
CA VAL A 203 -1.68 -13.12 1.00
C VAL A 203 -1.85 -13.16 2.52
N THR A 204 -2.81 -13.96 2.99
CA THR A 204 -3.19 -13.99 4.40
C THR A 204 -2.23 -14.83 5.26
N TYR A 205 -2.34 -14.70 6.58
CA TYR A 205 -1.56 -15.51 7.52
C TYR A 205 -1.81 -17.01 7.33
N GLU A 206 -3.07 -17.39 7.12
CA GLU A 206 -3.48 -18.79 6.91
C GLU A 206 -2.85 -19.36 5.64
N MET A 207 -2.81 -18.58 4.54
CA MET A 207 -2.16 -18.99 3.30
C MET A 207 -0.64 -19.18 3.48
N LEU A 208 0.00 -18.35 4.30
CA LEU A 208 1.43 -18.51 4.62
C LEU A 208 1.68 -19.76 5.45
N VAL A 209 0.85 -20.03 6.47
CA VAL A 209 0.93 -21.23 7.30
C VAL A 209 0.67 -22.51 6.49
N GLU A 210 -0.27 -22.49 5.55
CA GLU A 210 -0.52 -23.61 4.65
C GLU A 210 0.75 -24.03 3.87
N VAL A 211 1.56 -23.06 3.44
CA VAL A 211 2.78 -23.33 2.66
C VAL A 211 3.97 -23.68 3.53
N LEU A 212 4.13 -23.01 4.69
CA LEU A 212 5.35 -23.08 5.51
C LEU A 212 5.22 -23.91 6.78
N GLY A 213 4.00 -24.24 7.19
CA GLY A 213 3.69 -24.92 8.45
C GLY A 213 3.73 -23.98 9.66
N GLU A 214 4.79 -23.19 9.80
CA GLU A 214 4.98 -22.25 10.93
C GLU A 214 5.35 -20.86 10.44
N VAL A 215 4.62 -19.86 10.92
CA VAL A 215 4.86 -18.42 10.68
C VAL A 215 4.58 -17.68 11.98
N SER A 216 5.48 -16.80 12.40
CA SER A 216 5.24 -15.89 13.52
C SER A 216 4.60 -14.58 13.04
N MET A 217 3.98 -13.85 13.96
CA MET A 217 3.44 -12.52 13.68
C MET A 217 4.13 -11.47 14.53
N ASP A 218 4.45 -10.32 13.92
CA ASP A 218 4.93 -9.17 14.66
C ASP A 218 3.79 -8.60 15.53
N THR A 219 3.96 -8.60 16.84
CA THR A 219 2.95 -8.11 17.80
C THR A 219 2.66 -6.61 17.66
N THR A 220 3.53 -5.86 16.99
CA THR A 220 3.36 -4.42 16.77
C THR A 220 2.44 -4.08 15.60
N MET A 221 2.00 -5.07 14.80
CA MET A 221 1.17 -4.82 13.61
C MET A 221 -0.15 -4.11 13.92
N MET A 222 -0.78 -4.44 15.04
CA MET A 222 -2.09 -3.90 15.45
C MET A 222 -1.98 -2.85 16.56
N HIS A 223 -0.80 -2.64 17.11
CA HIS A 223 -0.57 -1.71 18.21
C HIS A 223 0.42 -0.60 17.78
N LYS A 224 0.35 0.53 18.49
CA LYS A 224 1.29 1.63 18.27
C LYS A 224 2.69 1.20 18.74
N ALA A 225 3.62 1.08 17.80
CA ALA A 225 5.02 0.80 18.12
C ALA A 225 5.75 2.12 18.49
N GLU A 226 6.32 2.22 19.69
CA GLU A 226 7.14 3.34 20.10
C GLU A 226 8.63 2.91 20.15
N GLY A 227 9.49 3.70 19.49
CA GLY A 227 10.95 3.53 19.63
C GLY A 227 11.61 2.40 18.85
N VAL A 228 10.89 1.65 18.02
CA VAL A 228 11.44 0.56 17.19
C VAL A 228 11.71 1.05 15.78
N ARG A 229 12.92 0.81 15.23
CA ARG A 229 13.25 1.13 13.84
C ARG A 229 12.42 0.24 12.91
N PRO A 230 11.71 0.81 11.89
CA PRO A 230 10.87 0.02 11.00
C PRO A 230 11.71 -0.94 10.15
N LYS A 231 11.39 -2.23 10.18
CA LYS A 231 11.97 -3.25 9.31
C LYS A 231 11.32 -3.26 7.91
N ALA A 232 10.12 -2.70 7.80
CA ALA A 232 9.33 -2.69 6.57
C ALA A 232 8.51 -1.40 6.43
N PRO A 233 8.10 -1.04 5.18
CA PRO A 233 7.22 0.09 4.95
C PRO A 233 5.88 -0.04 5.70
N GLY A 234 5.40 1.08 6.27
CA GLY A 234 4.08 1.14 6.90
C GLY A 234 4.01 0.65 8.36
N MET A 235 5.16 0.40 9.02
CA MET A 235 5.16 -0.06 10.42
C MET A 235 5.00 1.06 11.45
N MET A 236 5.60 2.24 11.27
CA MET A 236 5.77 3.21 12.36
C MET A 236 5.02 4.53 12.23
N TYR A 237 4.89 5.10 11.07
CA TYR A 237 4.37 6.46 10.93
C TYR A 237 2.85 6.48 10.78
N ARG A 238 2.20 7.63 11.04
CA ARG A 238 0.80 7.82 10.63
C ARG A 238 0.72 7.67 9.12
N HIS A 239 0.02 6.65 8.68
CA HIS A 239 -0.11 6.29 7.28
C HIS A 239 -1.59 6.23 6.90
N TYR A 240 -1.86 6.41 5.60
CA TYR A 240 -3.19 6.22 5.01
C TYR A 240 -4.27 7.18 5.52
N ALA A 241 -3.85 8.23 6.24
CA ALA A 241 -4.79 9.10 6.93
C ALA A 241 -5.47 10.08 5.97
N PRO A 242 -6.80 10.17 6.00
CA PRO A 242 -7.51 11.29 5.41
C PRO A 242 -7.19 12.59 6.18
N LYS A 243 -7.53 13.74 5.60
CA LYS A 243 -7.40 15.06 6.25
C LYS A 243 -8.37 15.18 7.43
N GLY A 244 -9.57 14.62 7.27
CA GLY A 244 -10.58 14.56 8.32
C GLY A 244 -10.20 13.64 9.47
N GLU A 245 -10.87 13.83 10.60
CA GLU A 245 -10.71 13.00 11.78
C GLU A 245 -11.49 11.69 11.64
N LEU A 246 -10.78 10.57 11.39
CA LEU A 246 -11.38 9.24 11.28
C LEU A 246 -11.48 8.58 12.65
N THR A 247 -12.66 8.05 12.97
CA THR A 247 -12.96 7.25 14.18
C THR A 247 -13.59 5.93 13.76
N ILE A 248 -13.02 4.82 14.24
CA ILE A 248 -13.57 3.47 14.06
C ILE A 248 -14.51 3.19 15.23
N VAL A 249 -15.68 2.65 14.94
CA VAL A 249 -16.65 2.24 15.95
C VAL A 249 -16.85 0.73 15.89
N SER A 250 -16.60 0.04 16.99
CA SER A 250 -16.73 -1.42 17.12
C SER A 250 -17.77 -1.79 18.16
N GLY A 251 -18.34 -2.98 18.03
CA GLY A 251 -19.36 -3.52 18.93
C GLY A 251 -20.51 -4.17 18.18
N GLU A 252 -21.60 -4.44 18.89
CA GLU A 252 -22.82 -4.95 18.26
C GLU A 252 -23.41 -3.94 17.28
N SER A 253 -23.86 -4.42 16.10
CA SER A 253 -24.28 -3.56 14.98
C SER A 253 -25.29 -2.47 15.38
N GLU A 254 -26.27 -2.77 16.26
CA GLU A 254 -27.27 -1.81 16.72
C GLU A 254 -26.64 -0.69 17.56
N ASN A 255 -25.67 -1.03 18.40
CA ASN A 255 -24.95 -0.06 19.23
C ASN A 255 -24.06 0.85 18.34
N VAL A 256 -23.36 0.26 17.36
CA VAL A 256 -22.52 0.98 16.40
C VAL A 256 -23.35 2.00 15.63
N ILE A 257 -24.51 1.59 15.06
CA ILE A 257 -25.40 2.48 14.33
C ILE A 257 -25.93 3.59 15.23
N SER A 258 -26.39 3.23 16.42
CA SER A 258 -26.92 4.20 17.39
C SER A 258 -25.88 5.23 17.82
N TYR A 259 -24.64 4.79 18.02
CA TYR A 259 -23.52 5.68 18.34
C TYR A 259 -23.19 6.62 17.19
N ILE A 260 -22.99 6.08 15.98
CA ILE A 260 -22.63 6.87 14.78
C ILE A 260 -23.74 7.89 14.48
N ASN A 261 -25.01 7.49 14.50
CA ASN A 261 -26.14 8.40 14.27
C ASN A 261 -26.19 9.55 15.28
N ARG A 262 -25.95 9.27 16.56
CA ARG A 262 -25.85 10.31 17.59
C ARG A 262 -24.70 11.28 17.29
N GLN A 263 -23.53 10.78 16.85
CA GLN A 263 -22.39 11.63 16.48
C GLN A 263 -22.69 12.47 15.25
N ILE A 264 -23.37 11.92 14.23
CA ILE A 264 -23.80 12.68 13.05
C ILE A 264 -24.67 13.87 13.46
N VAL A 265 -25.71 13.61 14.25
CA VAL A 265 -26.62 14.67 14.73
C VAL A 265 -25.87 15.74 15.52
N GLN A 266 -24.99 15.32 16.43
CA GLN A 266 -24.21 16.22 17.25
C GLN A 266 -23.28 17.10 16.41
N LYS A 267 -22.48 16.50 15.49
CA LYS A 267 -21.53 17.23 14.65
C LYS A 267 -22.22 18.21 13.70
N LYS A 268 -23.36 17.81 13.14
CA LYS A 268 -24.18 18.71 12.33
C LYS A 268 -24.73 19.90 13.13
N ALA A 269 -25.17 19.67 14.38
CA ALA A 269 -25.59 20.75 15.27
C ALA A 269 -24.46 21.73 15.65
N GLU A 270 -23.19 21.24 15.66
CA GLU A 270 -21.98 22.03 15.82
C GLU A 270 -21.56 22.78 14.53
N GLY A 271 -22.30 22.62 13.42
CA GLY A 271 -21.99 23.21 12.11
C GLY A 271 -20.78 22.55 11.42
N ARG A 272 -20.44 21.32 11.80
CA ARG A 272 -19.29 20.58 11.24
C ARG A 272 -19.72 19.61 10.15
N SER A 273 -18.83 19.42 9.16
CA SER A 273 -19.07 18.41 8.12
C SER A 273 -18.73 17.01 8.66
N VAL A 274 -19.65 16.06 8.43
CA VAL A 274 -19.53 14.69 8.94
C VAL A 274 -19.84 13.70 7.83
N GLY A 275 -19.09 12.59 7.81
CA GLY A 275 -19.27 11.49 6.87
C GLY A 275 -19.23 10.13 7.56
N VAL A 276 -19.81 9.14 6.89
CA VAL A 276 -19.78 7.74 7.30
C VAL A 276 -19.24 6.89 6.15
N MET A 277 -18.25 6.07 6.47
CA MET A 277 -17.79 4.96 5.65
C MET A 277 -18.39 3.68 6.24
N GLY A 278 -19.27 3.05 5.52
CA GLY A 278 -19.97 1.85 5.97
C GLY A 278 -20.22 0.87 4.82
N THR A 279 -20.65 -0.33 5.14
CA THR A 279 -20.99 -1.37 4.17
C THR A 279 -22.33 -1.10 3.51
N SER A 280 -22.54 -1.64 2.29
CA SER A 280 -23.77 -1.46 1.50
C SER A 280 -25.02 -1.80 2.31
N GLN A 281 -24.99 -2.84 3.15
CA GLN A 281 -26.09 -3.28 4.00
C GLN A 281 -26.45 -2.26 5.08
N MET A 282 -25.50 -1.42 5.51
CA MET A 282 -25.67 -0.50 6.63
C MET A 282 -25.96 0.94 6.22
N MET A 283 -25.67 1.31 4.97
CA MET A 283 -25.79 2.70 4.49
C MET A 283 -27.15 3.34 4.76
N SER A 284 -28.26 2.61 4.54
CA SER A 284 -29.62 3.12 4.75
C SER A 284 -30.00 3.32 6.22
N ARG A 285 -29.17 2.83 7.16
CA ARG A 285 -29.42 2.89 8.60
C ARG A 285 -28.77 4.11 9.26
N TYR A 286 -27.90 4.81 8.54
CA TYR A 286 -27.23 6.01 9.03
C TYR A 286 -28.04 7.27 8.74
N GLU A 287 -28.03 8.21 9.67
CA GLU A 287 -28.60 9.55 9.49
C GLU A 287 -27.94 10.26 8.29
N ALA A 288 -28.70 11.14 7.63
CA ALA A 288 -28.22 11.84 6.44
C ALA A 288 -26.92 12.64 6.70
N CYS A 289 -25.86 12.28 6.02
CA CYS A 289 -24.55 12.93 6.02
C CYS A 289 -23.81 12.61 4.72
N ASN A 290 -22.49 12.83 4.65
CA ASN A 290 -21.67 12.38 3.53
C ASN A 290 -21.43 10.87 3.62
N HIS A 291 -22.31 10.09 3.00
CA HIS A 291 -22.19 8.63 2.98
C HIS A 291 -21.22 8.17 1.89
N LYS A 292 -20.31 7.25 2.25
CA LYS A 292 -19.46 6.52 1.32
C LYS A 292 -19.63 5.02 1.56
N ASP A 293 -20.19 4.34 0.57
CA ASP A 293 -20.31 2.89 0.54
C ASP A 293 -18.94 2.29 0.21
N ILE A 294 -18.46 1.39 1.07
CA ILE A 294 -17.18 0.71 0.89
C ILE A 294 -17.35 -0.66 0.20
N GLY A 295 -18.57 -1.13 0.04
CA GLY A 295 -18.90 -2.41 -0.58
C GLY A 295 -19.70 -3.35 0.30
N ASP A 296 -19.93 -4.55 -0.23
CA ASP A 296 -20.67 -5.60 0.45
C ASP A 296 -19.89 -6.14 1.67
N LYS A 297 -20.57 -6.22 2.85
CA LYS A 297 -19.98 -6.71 4.09
C LYS A 297 -19.36 -8.10 3.97
N ASP A 298 -19.96 -8.96 3.16
CA ASP A 298 -19.53 -10.35 2.96
C ASP A 298 -18.48 -10.49 1.84
N ASN A 299 -18.05 -9.36 1.23
CA ASN A 299 -17.04 -9.30 0.18
C ASN A 299 -15.82 -8.47 0.62
N GLU A 300 -14.93 -9.09 1.40
CA GLU A 300 -13.72 -8.42 1.90
C GLU A 300 -12.80 -7.92 0.78
N GLU A 301 -12.80 -8.56 -0.40
CA GLU A 301 -11.99 -8.12 -1.55
C GLU A 301 -12.50 -6.77 -2.09
N GLU A 302 -13.80 -6.57 -2.16
CA GLU A 302 -14.41 -5.31 -2.56
C GLU A 302 -14.11 -4.20 -1.55
N ILE A 303 -14.26 -4.49 -0.25
CA ILE A 303 -13.93 -3.55 0.83
C ILE A 303 -12.45 -3.15 0.75
N ALA A 304 -11.55 -4.11 0.56
CA ALA A 304 -10.11 -3.87 0.41
C ALA A 304 -9.81 -2.97 -0.80
N HIS A 305 -10.47 -3.25 -1.94
CA HIS A 305 -10.33 -2.49 -3.19
C HIS A 305 -10.74 -1.03 -3.00
N ASN A 306 -11.87 -0.77 -2.33
CA ASN A 306 -12.47 0.55 -2.21
C ASN A 306 -11.89 1.41 -1.08
N LEU A 307 -11.18 0.81 -0.10
CA LEU A 307 -10.78 1.49 1.13
C LEU A 307 -10.09 2.84 0.91
N TYR A 308 -9.07 2.87 0.07
CA TYR A 308 -8.30 4.11 -0.15
C TYR A 308 -9.04 5.12 -1.02
N ASP A 309 -9.82 4.68 -1.99
CA ASP A 309 -10.66 5.56 -2.82
C ASP A 309 -11.69 6.29 -1.96
N VAL A 310 -12.35 5.57 -1.06
CA VAL A 310 -13.33 6.14 -0.13
C VAL A 310 -12.67 7.16 0.82
N LEU A 311 -11.48 6.84 1.38
CA LEU A 311 -10.76 7.77 2.23
C LEU A 311 -10.33 9.05 1.48
N ARG A 312 -9.92 8.93 0.22
CA ARG A 312 -9.60 10.09 -0.64
C ARG A 312 -10.84 10.89 -1.03
N ALA A 313 -11.97 10.22 -1.26
CA ALA A 313 -13.22 10.91 -1.56
C ALA A 313 -13.69 11.82 -0.41
N PHE A 314 -13.49 11.42 0.85
CA PHE A 314 -13.75 12.31 1.99
C PHE A 314 -12.83 13.53 2.00
N ASP A 315 -11.57 13.39 1.59
CA ASP A 315 -10.64 14.51 1.46
C ASP A 315 -11.11 15.51 0.41
N SER A 316 -11.60 15.02 -0.73
CA SER A 316 -12.10 15.85 -1.83
C SER A 316 -13.38 16.59 -1.46
N ASP A 317 -14.24 15.97 -0.65
CA ASP A 317 -15.48 16.56 -0.15
C ASP A 317 -15.27 17.49 1.05
N GLY A 318 -14.04 17.59 1.57
CA GLY A 318 -13.72 18.43 2.74
C GLY A 318 -14.39 17.95 4.03
N THR A 319 -14.60 16.65 4.19
CA THR A 319 -15.23 16.06 5.38
C THR A 319 -14.31 16.17 6.59
N GLU A 320 -14.79 16.78 7.68
CA GLU A 320 -13.99 17.04 8.88
C GLU A 320 -13.98 15.86 9.87
N PHE A 321 -15.13 15.18 10.04
CA PHE A 321 -15.31 14.04 10.93
C PHE A 321 -15.82 12.84 10.13
N ILE A 322 -15.10 11.71 10.22
CA ILE A 322 -15.41 10.49 9.49
C ILE A 322 -15.59 9.38 10.52
N TYR A 323 -16.70 8.67 10.44
CA TYR A 323 -16.96 7.48 11.25
C TYR A 323 -16.96 6.24 10.35
N SER A 324 -16.37 5.15 10.83
CA SER A 324 -16.34 3.87 10.12
C SER A 324 -16.79 2.76 11.05
N GLU A 325 -17.48 1.77 10.50
CA GLU A 325 -17.62 0.47 11.12
C GLU A 325 -16.24 -0.20 11.28
N SER A 326 -16.14 -1.18 12.20
CA SER A 326 -15.01 -2.12 12.24
C SER A 326 -15.30 -3.33 11.34
N PHE A 327 -14.22 -3.96 10.84
CA PHE A 327 -14.28 -5.16 10.02
C PHE A 327 -13.68 -6.36 10.75
N ASP A 328 -13.79 -7.56 10.17
CA ASP A 328 -13.16 -8.76 10.71
C ASP A 328 -11.62 -8.57 10.80
N THR A 329 -11.01 -9.31 11.71
CA THR A 329 -9.56 -9.30 11.95
C THR A 329 -8.86 -10.58 11.50
N SER A 330 -9.57 -11.46 10.79
CA SER A 330 -9.06 -12.66 10.13
C SER A 330 -8.97 -12.45 8.61
N GLY A 331 -8.30 -13.32 7.90
CA GLY A 331 -8.22 -13.27 6.45
C GLY A 331 -7.74 -11.92 5.88
N ILE A 332 -8.43 -11.43 4.85
CA ILE A 332 -8.20 -10.11 4.25
C ILE A 332 -8.65 -8.99 5.21
N GLY A 333 -9.67 -9.24 6.04
CA GLY A 333 -10.14 -8.31 7.06
C GLY A 333 -9.03 -7.85 7.99
N GLN A 334 -8.05 -8.70 8.33
CA GLN A 334 -6.86 -8.29 9.09
C GLN A 334 -6.07 -7.19 8.38
N ALA A 335 -5.93 -7.26 7.05
CA ALA A 335 -5.25 -6.23 6.28
C ALA A 335 -6.07 -4.93 6.22
N ILE A 336 -7.38 -5.02 6.04
CA ILE A 336 -8.30 -3.89 6.05
C ILE A 336 -8.20 -3.16 7.39
N MET A 337 -8.37 -3.88 8.50
CA MET A 337 -8.30 -3.29 9.84
C MET A 337 -6.94 -2.70 10.18
N ASN A 338 -5.85 -3.34 9.75
CA ASN A 338 -4.49 -2.79 9.91
C ASN A 338 -4.35 -1.41 9.23
N ARG A 339 -4.89 -1.23 8.02
CA ARG A 339 -4.87 0.05 7.28
C ARG A 339 -5.78 1.07 7.93
N LEU A 340 -6.98 0.65 8.30
CA LEU A 340 -8.00 1.52 8.89
C LEU A 340 -7.56 2.05 10.26
N LEU A 341 -6.99 1.20 11.13
CA LEU A 341 -6.42 1.61 12.42
C LEU A 341 -5.31 2.66 12.25
N LYS A 342 -4.41 2.46 11.28
CA LYS A 342 -3.35 3.44 10.98
C LYS A 342 -3.90 4.74 10.42
N ALA A 343 -4.92 4.68 9.55
CA ALA A 343 -5.60 5.85 9.02
C ALA A 343 -6.30 6.65 10.12
N ALA A 344 -6.92 5.96 11.09
CA ALA A 344 -7.56 6.57 12.26
C ALA A 344 -6.58 7.03 13.35
N GLY A 345 -5.25 6.76 13.19
CA GLY A 345 -4.27 7.02 14.25
C GLY A 345 -4.56 6.23 15.53
N HIS A 346 -5.08 5.00 15.36
CA HIS A 346 -5.55 4.09 16.41
C HIS A 346 -6.74 4.63 17.24
N ARG A 347 -7.53 5.59 16.70
CA ARG A 347 -8.76 6.05 17.33
C ARG A 347 -9.88 5.05 17.05
N MET A 348 -10.19 4.24 18.05
CA MET A 348 -11.25 3.23 18.03
C MET A 348 -12.09 3.34 19.30
N ILE A 349 -13.40 3.22 19.16
CA ILE A 349 -14.39 3.29 20.24
C ILE A 349 -15.16 1.99 20.22
N GLU A 350 -15.25 1.35 21.36
CA GLU A 350 -16.08 0.16 21.59
C GLU A 350 -17.40 0.57 22.25
N VAL A 351 -18.55 0.08 21.74
CA VAL A 351 -19.91 0.46 22.14
C VAL A 351 -20.81 -0.76 22.41
#